data_5185f893e670f0efccbd91e82486044e
#
_entry.id   5185f893e670f0efccbd91e82486044e
#
_cell.length_a   1.000
_cell.length_b   1.000
_cell.length_c   1.000
_cell.angle_alpha   90.00
_cell.angle_beta   90.00
_cell.angle_gamma   90.00
#
_symmetry.space_group_name_H-M   'P 1'
#
loop_
_entity.id
_entity.type
_entity.pdbx_description
1 polymer ?
#
loop_
_entity_poly.entity_id
_entity_poly.type
_entity_poly.pdbx_seq_one_letter_code
_entity_poly.pdbx_strand_id
1 'polypeptide(L)'
;MKMFLGYYNKSVILTYIGSAAAVLGMALALSGKMKYAVLCLVVCGVADLFDGMIARRCKRTEEEKEFGIQIDSLTDMVSFAVFPVVISFAMGNTSWYHIAISVFYVLAAITRLGFFNVSASISSETKFYTGLPVTFASLIVVSAFIAGSILSITEIIMPVCLFVTAVLFILKIKIAKPKGIAYLLLGLIAIALAVAVIFVGG
;
A
#
# COMPACT_ATOMS: atom_id res chain seq x y z
N MET A 1 -2.31 7.04 34.69
CA MET A 1 -1.03 7.09 33.94
C MET A 1 -1.07 5.99 32.87
N LYS A 2 -1.03 6.34 31.57
CA LYS A 2 -0.97 5.33 30.51
C LYS A 2 0.42 4.69 30.56
N MET A 3 0.51 3.39 30.76
CA MET A 3 1.78 2.65 30.93
C MET A 3 2.53 2.49 29.57
N PHE A 4 1.85 2.62 28.45
CA PHE A 4 2.40 2.47 27.11
C PHE A 4 2.32 3.78 26.34
N LEU A 5 3.34 4.05 25.51
CA LEU A 5 3.37 5.19 24.60
C LEU A 5 2.32 5.02 23.49
N GLY A 6 1.66 6.11 23.10
CA GLY A 6 0.77 6.17 21.94
C GLY A 6 -0.70 6.38 22.29
N TYR A 7 -1.49 6.53 21.23
CA TYR A 7 -2.94 6.73 21.29
C TYR A 7 -3.63 5.57 20.57
N TYR A 8 -4.25 4.67 21.34
CA TYR A 8 -4.85 3.43 20.84
C TYR A 8 -6.36 3.62 20.68
N ASN A 9 -6.80 3.82 19.45
CA ASN A 9 -8.20 3.85 19.07
C ASN A 9 -8.51 2.80 17.98
N LYS A 10 -9.77 2.60 17.63
CA LYS A 10 -10.20 1.55 16.69
C LYS A 10 -9.57 1.66 15.29
N SER A 11 -9.28 2.88 14.81
CA SER A 11 -8.65 3.06 13.51
C SER A 11 -7.18 2.65 13.55
N VAL A 12 -6.44 3.06 14.58
CA VAL A 12 -5.02 2.70 14.76
C VAL A 12 -4.83 1.19 14.91
N ILE A 13 -5.78 0.48 15.56
CA ILE A 13 -5.72 -0.99 15.64
C ILE A 13 -5.78 -1.62 14.25
N LEU A 14 -6.65 -1.13 13.37
CA LEU A 14 -6.77 -1.66 12.00
C LEU A 14 -5.52 -1.37 11.17
N THR A 15 -4.93 -0.16 11.31
CA THR A 15 -3.66 0.20 10.70
C THR A 15 -2.54 -0.74 11.16
N TYR A 16 -2.48 -1.10 12.46
CA TYR A 16 -1.53 -2.09 12.97
C TYR A 16 -1.76 -3.51 12.44
N ILE A 17 -3.01 -3.92 12.21
CA ILE A 17 -3.32 -5.20 11.56
C ILE A 17 -2.76 -5.20 10.13
N GLY A 18 -2.91 -4.11 9.38
CA GLY A 18 -2.28 -3.93 8.07
C GLY A 18 -0.76 -4.05 8.11
N SER A 19 -0.10 -3.37 9.07
CA SER A 19 1.36 -3.48 9.28
C SER A 19 1.79 -4.92 9.62
N ALA A 20 1.05 -5.60 10.49
CA ALA A 20 1.33 -6.99 10.85
C ALA A 20 1.21 -7.91 9.63
N ALA A 21 0.18 -7.70 8.79
CA ALA A 21 0.02 -8.42 7.53
C ALA A 21 1.19 -8.16 6.57
N ALA A 22 1.70 -6.91 6.49
CA ALA A 22 2.87 -6.58 5.67
C ALA A 22 4.12 -7.33 6.12
N VAL A 23 4.42 -7.31 7.42
CA VAL A 23 5.59 -8.03 7.98
C VAL A 23 5.46 -9.54 7.77
N LEU A 24 4.28 -10.11 8.03
CA LEU A 24 4.00 -11.53 7.76
C LEU A 24 4.19 -11.84 6.26
N GLY A 25 3.67 -11.00 5.39
CA GLY A 25 3.79 -11.16 3.94
C GLY A 25 5.23 -11.10 3.46
N MET A 26 6.06 -10.20 4.00
CA MET A 26 7.51 -10.16 3.72
C MET A 26 8.19 -11.45 4.12
N ALA A 27 7.90 -11.99 5.32
CA ALA A 27 8.45 -13.26 5.78
C ALA A 27 8.02 -14.42 4.88
N LEU A 28 6.76 -14.45 4.43
CA LEU A 28 6.24 -15.45 3.49
C LEU A 28 6.91 -15.34 2.12
N ALA A 29 7.13 -14.12 1.60
CA ALA A 29 7.84 -13.89 0.33
C ALA A 29 9.27 -14.46 0.39
N LEU A 30 10.02 -14.11 1.43
CA LEU A 30 11.38 -14.58 1.65
C LEU A 30 11.46 -16.10 1.89
N SER A 31 10.36 -16.71 2.36
CA SER A 31 10.24 -18.18 2.53
C SER A 31 9.76 -18.89 1.26
N GLY A 32 9.67 -18.21 0.12
CA GLY A 32 9.21 -18.78 -1.16
C GLY A 32 7.69 -18.99 -1.25
N LYS A 33 6.92 -18.56 -0.25
CA LYS A 33 5.45 -18.67 -0.22
C LYS A 33 4.79 -17.44 -0.88
N MET A 34 5.13 -17.19 -2.14
CA MET A 34 4.81 -15.95 -2.86
C MET A 34 3.30 -15.68 -2.93
N LYS A 35 2.49 -16.71 -3.21
CA LYS A 35 1.03 -16.62 -3.23
C LYS A 35 0.45 -16.01 -1.94
N TYR A 36 0.88 -16.51 -0.80
CA TYR A 36 0.42 -16.01 0.51
C TYR A 36 0.97 -14.61 0.82
N ALA A 37 2.19 -14.30 0.37
CA ALA A 37 2.74 -12.97 0.47
C ALA A 37 1.87 -11.94 -0.29
N VAL A 38 1.52 -12.25 -1.54
CA VAL A 38 0.67 -11.36 -2.35
C VAL A 38 -0.73 -11.22 -1.75
N LEU A 39 -1.30 -12.28 -1.15
CA LEU A 39 -2.56 -12.18 -0.40
C LEU A 39 -2.44 -11.25 0.83
N CYS A 40 -1.30 -11.27 1.54
CA CYS A 40 -1.05 -10.32 2.62
C CYS A 40 -1.03 -8.86 2.10
N LEU A 41 -0.50 -8.61 0.89
CA LEU A 41 -0.52 -7.27 0.29
C LEU A 41 -1.96 -6.81 -0.01
N VAL A 42 -2.85 -7.72 -0.45
CA VAL A 42 -4.29 -7.41 -0.58
C VAL A 42 -4.89 -7.05 0.78
N VAL A 43 -4.56 -7.80 1.83
CA VAL A 43 -5.03 -7.50 3.20
C VAL A 43 -4.57 -6.12 3.65
N CYS A 44 -3.31 -5.72 3.37
CA CYS A 44 -2.81 -4.37 3.66
C CYS A 44 -3.68 -3.31 2.97
N GLY A 45 -3.95 -3.45 1.66
CA GLY A 45 -4.78 -2.50 0.91
C GLY A 45 -6.22 -2.42 1.43
N VAL A 46 -6.80 -3.54 1.84
CA VAL A 46 -8.14 -3.58 2.44
C VAL A 46 -8.14 -2.92 3.81
N ALA A 47 -7.14 -3.20 4.66
CA ALA A 47 -7.01 -2.59 5.99
C ALA A 47 -6.94 -1.06 5.89
N ASP A 48 -6.10 -0.53 5.01
CA ASP A 48 -5.97 0.91 4.74
C ASP A 48 -7.29 1.53 4.24
N LEU A 49 -7.98 0.84 3.32
CA LEU A 49 -9.27 1.33 2.81
C LEU A 49 -10.30 1.51 3.93
N PHE A 50 -10.30 0.62 4.93
CA PHE A 50 -11.27 0.62 6.01
C PHE A 50 -10.86 1.48 7.20
N ASP A 51 -9.57 1.61 7.53
CA ASP A 51 -9.12 2.40 8.69
C ASP A 51 -9.43 3.90 8.50
N GLY A 52 -9.23 4.45 7.30
CA GLY A 52 -9.64 5.80 6.95
C GLY A 52 -11.15 6.03 7.06
N MET A 53 -12.00 5.01 6.76
CA MET A 53 -13.44 5.11 6.95
C MET A 53 -13.82 5.09 8.44
N ILE A 54 -13.20 4.22 9.23
CA ILE A 54 -13.43 4.11 10.68
C ILE A 54 -12.95 5.39 11.37
N ALA A 55 -11.76 5.89 11.00
CA ALA A 55 -11.19 7.11 11.56
C ALA A 55 -12.12 8.32 11.44
N ARG A 56 -12.81 8.46 10.31
CA ARG A 56 -13.80 9.55 10.09
C ARG A 56 -15.08 9.42 10.94
N ARG A 57 -15.39 8.22 11.45
CA ARG A 57 -16.57 7.97 12.28
C ARG A 57 -16.28 8.00 13.79
N CYS A 58 -15.00 7.97 14.18
CA CYS A 58 -14.61 7.99 15.58
C CYS A 58 -14.51 9.43 16.10
N LYS A 59 -15.00 9.66 17.32
CA LYS A 59 -14.68 10.89 18.06
C LYS A 59 -13.24 10.75 18.56
N ARG A 60 -12.36 11.71 18.19
CA ARG A 60 -10.94 11.71 18.49
C ARG A 60 -10.52 13.07 19.00
N THR A 61 -9.57 13.11 19.94
CA THR A 61 -8.88 14.34 20.32
C THR A 61 -7.95 14.80 19.19
N GLU A 62 -7.42 16.02 19.27
CA GLU A 62 -6.47 16.51 18.24
C GLU A 62 -5.19 15.68 18.24
N GLU A 63 -4.68 15.31 19.44
CA GLU A 63 -3.49 14.47 19.53
C GLU A 63 -3.72 13.06 18.93
N GLU A 64 -4.92 12.49 19.11
CA GLU A 64 -5.30 11.20 18.50
C GLU A 64 -5.40 11.28 16.98
N LYS A 65 -5.82 12.43 16.42
CA LYS A 65 -5.86 12.66 14.97
C LYS A 65 -4.46 12.78 14.40
N GLU A 66 -3.61 13.62 15.01
CA GLU A 66 -2.22 13.82 14.59
C GLU A 66 -1.42 12.52 14.66
N PHE A 67 -1.54 11.79 15.77
CA PHE A 67 -0.91 10.47 15.91
C PHE A 67 -1.40 9.50 14.83
N GLY A 68 -2.70 9.47 14.54
CA GLY A 68 -3.30 8.63 13.51
C GLY A 68 -2.71 8.91 12.12
N ILE A 69 -2.54 10.18 11.74
CA ILE A 69 -1.92 10.59 10.45
C ILE A 69 -0.48 10.10 10.36
N GLN A 70 0.31 10.22 11.44
CA GLN A 70 1.70 9.77 11.44
C GLN A 70 1.81 8.25 11.33
N ILE A 71 1.03 7.51 12.12
CA ILE A 71 1.03 6.04 12.09
C ILE A 71 0.59 5.51 10.74
N ASP A 72 -0.45 6.10 10.14
CA ASP A 72 -0.93 5.78 8.80
C ASP A 72 0.22 5.89 7.76
N SER A 73 0.89 7.04 7.71
CA SER A 73 2.01 7.25 6.78
C SER A 73 3.20 6.32 7.02
N LEU A 74 3.52 5.99 8.28
CA LEU A 74 4.58 5.04 8.61
C LEU A 74 4.20 3.61 8.18
N THR A 75 2.95 3.24 8.36
CA THR A 75 2.40 1.95 7.93
C THR A 75 2.38 1.84 6.41
N ASP A 76 1.96 2.90 5.72
CA ASP A 76 1.97 2.98 4.26
C ASP A 76 3.37 2.76 3.67
N MET A 77 4.39 3.33 4.32
CA MET A 77 5.79 3.09 3.93
C MET A 77 6.16 1.61 3.99
N VAL A 78 5.79 0.92 5.05
CA VAL A 78 6.07 -0.51 5.20
C VAL A 78 5.25 -1.33 4.21
N SER A 79 3.95 -1.08 4.12
CA SER A 79 3.00 -1.91 3.38
C SER A 79 3.05 -1.70 1.87
N PHE A 80 3.25 -0.47 1.41
CA PHE A 80 3.11 -0.12 -0.01
C PHE A 80 4.38 0.40 -0.68
N ALA A 81 5.43 0.70 0.11
CA ALA A 81 6.73 1.02 -0.47
C ALA A 81 7.74 -0.12 -0.28
N VAL A 82 7.95 -0.60 0.93
CA VAL A 82 8.97 -1.62 1.22
C VAL A 82 8.50 -3.01 0.80
N PHE A 83 7.29 -3.40 1.16
CA PHE A 83 6.79 -4.76 0.92
C PHE A 83 6.73 -5.14 -0.58
N PRO A 84 6.25 -4.31 -1.54
CA PRO A 84 6.35 -4.60 -2.97
C PRO A 84 7.78 -4.85 -3.46
N VAL A 85 8.76 -4.12 -2.92
CA VAL A 85 10.18 -4.32 -3.23
C VAL A 85 10.67 -5.67 -2.71
N VAL A 86 10.29 -6.06 -1.49
CA VAL A 86 10.62 -7.38 -0.93
C VAL A 86 10.01 -8.50 -1.78
N ILE A 87 8.75 -8.35 -2.25
CA ILE A 87 8.13 -9.29 -3.19
C ILE A 87 8.98 -9.40 -4.46
N SER A 88 9.39 -8.27 -5.06
CA SER A 88 10.21 -8.25 -6.28
C SER A 88 11.55 -8.94 -6.07
N PHE A 89 12.25 -8.68 -4.97
CA PHE A 89 13.51 -9.33 -4.65
C PHE A 89 13.36 -10.83 -4.39
N ALA A 90 12.31 -11.24 -3.70
CA ALA A 90 12.01 -12.66 -3.46
C ALA A 90 11.65 -13.43 -4.74
N MET A 91 11.27 -12.72 -5.83
CA MET A 91 11.08 -13.28 -7.17
C MET A 91 12.40 -13.36 -7.98
N GLY A 92 13.55 -13.02 -7.40
CA GLY A 92 14.84 -13.07 -8.08
C GLY A 92 15.26 -11.77 -8.78
N ASN A 93 14.49 -10.68 -8.68
CA ASN A 93 14.82 -9.39 -9.29
C ASN A 93 15.91 -8.64 -8.51
N THR A 94 17.14 -9.15 -8.50
CA THR A 94 18.26 -8.66 -7.69
C THR A 94 19.42 -8.06 -8.50
N SER A 95 19.31 -7.98 -9.83
CA SER A 95 20.33 -7.33 -10.67
C SER A 95 20.42 -5.84 -10.34
N TRP A 96 21.57 -5.21 -10.63
CA TRP A 96 21.83 -3.80 -10.29
C TRP A 96 20.72 -2.83 -10.76
N TYR A 97 20.16 -3.03 -11.95
CA TYR A 97 19.08 -2.20 -12.49
C TYR A 97 17.75 -2.44 -11.77
N HIS A 98 17.46 -3.67 -11.31
CA HIS A 98 16.30 -3.95 -10.47
C HIS A 98 16.41 -3.26 -9.10
N ILE A 99 17.62 -3.26 -8.53
CA ILE A 99 17.91 -2.54 -7.28
C ILE A 99 17.71 -1.04 -7.49
N ALA A 100 18.21 -0.47 -8.59
CA ALA A 100 18.04 0.95 -8.91
C ALA A 100 16.56 1.33 -9.07
N ILE A 101 15.75 0.51 -9.76
CA ILE A 101 14.30 0.69 -9.87
C ILE A 101 13.62 0.64 -8.49
N SER A 102 14.00 -0.32 -7.66
CA SER A 102 13.46 -0.49 -6.31
C SER A 102 13.77 0.69 -5.41
N VAL A 103 15.00 1.21 -5.46
CA VAL A 103 15.40 2.43 -4.75
C VAL A 103 14.57 3.62 -5.23
N PHE A 104 14.45 3.81 -6.54
CA PHE A 104 13.64 4.88 -7.11
C PHE A 104 12.16 4.77 -6.66
N TYR A 105 11.59 3.57 -6.67
CA TYR A 105 10.23 3.32 -6.21
C TYR A 105 10.02 3.72 -4.74
N VAL A 106 10.92 3.33 -3.84
CA VAL A 106 10.82 3.68 -2.42
C VAL A 106 10.97 5.19 -2.22
N LEU A 107 11.93 5.84 -2.89
CA LEU A 107 12.13 7.28 -2.80
C LEU A 107 10.93 8.07 -3.34
N ALA A 108 10.31 7.60 -4.42
CA ALA A 108 9.09 8.18 -4.98
C ALA A 108 7.91 8.06 -4.01
N ALA A 109 7.76 6.91 -3.34
CA ALA A 109 6.73 6.70 -2.31
C ALA A 109 6.94 7.61 -1.09
N ILE A 110 8.18 7.74 -0.58
CA ILE A 110 8.54 8.67 0.49
C ILE A 110 8.15 10.10 0.11
N THR A 111 8.57 10.54 -1.07
CA THR A 111 8.29 11.89 -1.58
C THR A 111 6.78 12.13 -1.68
N ARG A 112 6.03 11.13 -2.17
CA ARG A 112 4.57 11.20 -2.30
C ARG A 112 3.89 11.32 -0.93
N LEU A 113 4.27 10.51 0.06
CA LEU A 113 3.69 10.54 1.41
C LEU A 113 4.01 11.86 2.12
N GLY A 114 5.28 12.31 2.06
CA GLY A 114 5.67 13.60 2.63
C GLY A 114 4.92 14.77 2.00
N PHE A 115 4.78 14.79 0.66
CA PHE A 115 4.01 15.83 -0.04
C PHE A 115 2.53 15.81 0.37
N PHE A 116 1.94 14.61 0.50
CA PHE A 116 0.55 14.45 0.91
C PHE A 116 0.31 14.99 2.33
N ASN A 117 1.17 14.66 3.28
CA ASN A 117 1.04 15.10 4.67
C ASN A 117 1.12 16.62 4.79
N VAL A 118 2.10 17.23 4.10
CA VAL A 118 2.21 18.71 4.05
C VAL A 118 0.98 19.33 3.39
N SER A 119 0.51 18.77 2.27
CA SER A 119 -0.67 19.30 1.58
C SER A 119 -1.94 19.19 2.42
N ALA A 120 -2.09 18.11 3.19
CA ALA A 120 -3.22 17.89 4.07
C ALA A 120 -3.25 18.85 5.27
N SER A 121 -2.08 19.29 5.77
CA SER A 121 -1.97 20.25 6.87
C SER A 121 -2.25 21.70 6.44
N ILE A 122 -2.00 22.04 5.17
CA ILE A 122 -2.14 23.43 4.66
C ILE A 122 -3.52 23.69 4.04
N SER A 123 -4.11 22.70 3.39
CA SER A 123 -5.34 22.87 2.60
C SER A 123 -6.55 22.21 3.25
N SER A 124 -7.60 22.99 3.53
CA SER A 124 -8.93 22.46 3.79
C SER A 124 -9.49 21.78 2.53
N GLU A 125 -9.86 20.50 2.65
CA GLU A 125 -10.62 19.64 1.72
C GLU A 125 -10.47 19.91 0.20
N THR A 126 -9.48 19.31 -0.41
CA THR A 126 -9.42 19.20 -1.88
C THR A 126 -10.26 18.02 -2.37
N LYS A 127 -10.99 18.18 -3.50
CA LYS A 127 -11.76 17.11 -4.16
C LYS A 127 -10.87 16.07 -4.86
N PHE A 128 -9.58 16.37 -5.03
CA PHE A 128 -8.63 15.57 -5.79
C PHE A 128 -7.37 15.29 -4.97
N TYR A 129 -6.77 14.13 -5.19
CA TYR A 129 -5.37 13.87 -4.82
C TYR A 129 -4.45 14.38 -5.92
N THR A 130 -3.26 14.87 -5.54
CA THR A 130 -2.18 15.15 -6.47
C THR A 130 -1.22 13.97 -6.44
N GLY A 131 -1.00 13.32 -7.59
CA GLY A 131 -0.25 12.07 -7.69
C GLY A 131 -1.06 10.83 -7.29
N LEU A 132 -0.59 9.65 -7.69
CA LEU A 132 -1.20 8.37 -7.33
C LEU A 132 -1.09 8.14 -5.82
N PRO A 133 -2.18 7.80 -5.10
CA PRO A 133 -2.07 7.35 -3.70
C PRO A 133 -1.21 6.09 -3.60
N VAL A 134 -0.33 6.00 -2.57
CA VAL A 134 0.59 4.86 -2.42
C VAL A 134 -0.14 3.54 -2.20
N THR A 135 -1.32 3.58 -1.60
CA THR A 135 -2.19 2.43 -1.34
C THR A 135 -2.66 1.71 -2.61
N PHE A 136 -2.74 2.43 -3.76
CA PHE A 136 -3.01 1.83 -5.05
C PHE A 136 -1.91 0.87 -5.53
N ALA A 137 -0.71 0.96 -4.96
CA ALA A 137 0.35 -0.01 -5.23
C ALA A 137 -0.08 -1.44 -4.92
N SER A 138 -0.91 -1.67 -3.89
CA SER A 138 -1.44 -3.00 -3.58
C SER A 138 -2.19 -3.59 -4.77
N LEU A 139 -3.10 -2.84 -5.39
CA LEU A 139 -3.87 -3.30 -6.54
C LEU A 139 -2.99 -3.50 -7.78
N ILE A 140 -2.07 -2.56 -8.04
CA ILE A 140 -1.20 -2.57 -9.21
C ILE A 140 -0.22 -3.75 -9.14
N VAL A 141 0.46 -3.95 -8.00
CA VAL A 141 1.44 -5.02 -7.80
C VAL A 141 0.78 -6.39 -7.81
N VAL A 142 -0.40 -6.54 -7.18
CA VAL A 142 -1.17 -7.80 -7.23
C VAL A 142 -1.60 -8.11 -8.66
N SER A 143 -2.08 -7.12 -9.42
CA SER A 143 -2.45 -7.29 -10.83
C SER A 143 -1.24 -7.66 -11.69
N ALA A 144 -0.08 -7.04 -11.45
CA ALA A 144 1.17 -7.36 -12.12
C ALA A 144 1.63 -8.79 -11.81
N PHE A 145 1.50 -9.23 -10.57
CA PHE A 145 1.80 -10.61 -10.18
C PHE A 145 0.91 -11.62 -10.92
N ILE A 146 -0.40 -11.38 -10.96
CA ILE A 146 -1.36 -12.26 -11.66
C ILE A 146 -1.02 -12.31 -13.15
N ALA A 147 -0.86 -11.16 -13.81
CA ALA A 147 -0.53 -11.07 -15.23
C ALA A 147 0.81 -11.75 -15.55
N GLY A 148 1.83 -11.47 -14.74
CA GLY A 148 3.15 -12.08 -14.88
C GLY A 148 3.13 -13.59 -14.71
N SER A 149 2.35 -14.11 -13.76
CA SER A 149 2.21 -15.54 -13.53
C SER A 149 1.48 -16.23 -14.69
N ILE A 150 0.40 -15.64 -15.21
CA ILE A 150 -0.34 -16.19 -16.37
C ILE A 150 0.55 -16.22 -17.63
N LEU A 151 1.32 -15.16 -17.85
CA LEU A 151 2.18 -15.01 -19.03
C LEU A 151 3.58 -15.64 -18.86
N SER A 152 3.91 -16.14 -17.65
CA SER A 152 5.24 -16.67 -17.28
C SER A 152 6.37 -15.66 -17.48
N ILE A 153 6.12 -14.36 -17.24
CA ILE A 153 7.07 -13.25 -17.40
C ILE A 153 7.11 -12.33 -16.17
N THR A 154 6.91 -12.89 -14.98
CA THR A 154 6.90 -12.12 -13.72
C THR A 154 8.19 -11.32 -13.48
N GLU A 155 9.34 -11.87 -13.89
CA GLU A 155 10.65 -11.20 -13.79
C GLU A 155 10.72 -9.90 -14.57
N ILE A 156 9.97 -9.78 -15.66
CA ILE A 156 9.92 -8.56 -16.50
C ILE A 156 8.81 -7.62 -16.02
N ILE A 157 7.62 -8.16 -15.77
CA ILE A 157 6.44 -7.35 -15.43
C ILE A 157 6.63 -6.65 -14.08
N MET A 158 7.20 -7.31 -13.09
CA MET A 158 7.31 -6.74 -11.74
C MET A 158 8.18 -5.48 -11.69
N PRO A 159 9.44 -5.47 -12.19
CA PRO A 159 10.25 -4.25 -12.19
C PRO A 159 9.64 -3.13 -13.06
N VAL A 160 9.03 -3.46 -14.20
CA VAL A 160 8.31 -2.47 -15.04
C VAL A 160 7.15 -1.88 -14.26
N CYS A 161 6.38 -2.69 -13.56
CA CYS A 161 5.28 -2.26 -12.70
C CYS A 161 5.77 -1.30 -11.60
N LEU A 162 6.85 -1.64 -10.89
CA LEU A 162 7.42 -0.78 -9.86
C LEU A 162 7.91 0.55 -10.44
N PHE A 163 8.59 0.53 -11.59
CA PHE A 163 9.06 1.75 -12.24
C PHE A 163 7.91 2.68 -12.65
N VAL A 164 6.90 2.15 -13.33
CA VAL A 164 5.73 2.92 -13.76
C VAL A 164 4.98 3.48 -12.55
N THR A 165 4.79 2.68 -11.51
CA THR A 165 4.13 3.13 -10.28
C THR A 165 4.92 4.23 -9.57
N ALA A 166 6.27 4.14 -9.53
CA ALA A 166 7.13 5.17 -8.98
C ALA A 166 6.94 6.51 -9.71
N VAL A 167 6.91 6.49 -11.04
CA VAL A 167 6.64 7.69 -11.85
C VAL A 167 5.26 8.27 -11.54
N LEU A 168 4.23 7.42 -11.43
CA LEU A 168 2.86 7.85 -11.10
C LEU A 168 2.75 8.45 -9.68
N PHE A 169 3.57 8.03 -8.73
CA PHE A 169 3.61 8.62 -7.39
C PHE A 169 4.03 10.08 -7.41
N ILE A 170 5.05 10.43 -8.19
CA ILE A 170 5.62 11.78 -8.24
C ILE A 170 5.01 12.68 -9.33
N LEU A 171 4.26 12.09 -10.26
CA LEU A 171 3.64 12.83 -11.34
C LEU A 171 2.47 13.68 -10.81
N LYS A 172 2.41 14.96 -11.16
CA LYS A 172 1.34 15.90 -10.72
C LYS A 172 0.03 15.67 -11.49
N ILE A 173 -0.53 14.46 -11.39
CA ILE A 173 -1.86 14.14 -11.92
C ILE A 173 -2.92 14.35 -10.85
N LYS A 174 -4.12 14.80 -11.27
CA LYS A 174 -5.28 14.95 -10.38
C LYS A 174 -6.12 13.68 -10.40
N ILE A 175 -6.18 12.99 -9.27
CA ILE A 175 -6.98 11.77 -9.10
C ILE A 175 -8.16 12.09 -8.18
N ALA A 176 -9.37 11.79 -8.62
CA ALA A 176 -10.56 12.02 -7.80
C ALA A 176 -10.52 11.18 -6.53
N LYS A 177 -10.81 11.80 -5.38
CA LYS A 177 -10.95 11.06 -4.11
C LYS A 177 -12.12 10.09 -4.20
N PRO A 178 -11.94 8.79 -3.89
CA PRO A 178 -13.04 7.84 -3.89
C PRO A 178 -14.11 8.28 -2.88
N LYS A 179 -15.38 8.19 -3.27
CA LYS A 179 -16.55 8.55 -2.44
C LYS A 179 -17.63 7.51 -2.59
N GLY A 180 -18.37 7.29 -1.52
CA GLY A 180 -19.57 6.44 -1.54
C GLY A 180 -19.31 5.07 -2.17
N ILE A 181 -19.94 4.80 -3.32
CA ILE A 181 -19.88 3.51 -4.01
C ILE A 181 -18.47 3.13 -4.50
N ALA A 182 -17.57 4.10 -4.68
CA ALA A 182 -16.20 3.81 -5.11
C ALA A 182 -15.42 2.97 -4.08
N TYR A 183 -15.69 3.14 -2.78
CA TYR A 183 -15.10 2.28 -1.75
C TYR A 183 -15.58 0.83 -1.85
N LEU A 184 -16.86 0.63 -2.16
CA LEU A 184 -17.43 -0.71 -2.40
C LEU A 184 -16.77 -1.36 -3.62
N LEU A 185 -16.63 -0.61 -4.72
CA LEU A 185 -15.99 -1.11 -5.95
C LEU A 185 -14.53 -1.48 -5.70
N LEU A 186 -13.75 -0.65 -4.99
CA LEU A 186 -12.37 -0.97 -4.63
C LEU A 186 -12.28 -2.24 -3.77
N GLY A 187 -13.19 -2.40 -2.80
CA GLY A 187 -13.29 -3.63 -2.00
C GLY A 187 -13.61 -4.86 -2.84
N LEU A 188 -14.55 -4.76 -3.78
CA LEU A 188 -14.88 -5.85 -4.71
C LEU A 188 -13.71 -6.22 -5.62
N ILE A 189 -12.98 -5.22 -6.12
CA ILE A 189 -11.75 -5.44 -6.91
C ILE A 189 -10.70 -6.15 -6.07
N ALA A 190 -10.49 -5.74 -4.83
CA ALA A 190 -9.53 -6.40 -3.93
C ALA A 190 -9.90 -7.87 -3.68
N ILE A 191 -11.20 -8.17 -3.47
CA ILE A 191 -11.69 -9.55 -3.33
C ILE A 191 -11.46 -10.35 -4.63
N ALA A 192 -11.80 -9.79 -5.78
CA ALA A 192 -11.60 -10.44 -7.07
C ALA A 192 -10.12 -10.76 -7.32
N LEU A 193 -9.22 -9.82 -7.00
CA LEU A 193 -7.77 -10.03 -7.10
C LEU A 193 -7.30 -11.11 -6.13
N ALA A 194 -7.79 -11.13 -4.88
CA ALA A 194 -7.45 -12.18 -3.92
C ALA A 194 -7.85 -13.57 -4.44
N VAL A 195 -9.07 -13.68 -4.98
CA VAL A 195 -9.56 -14.94 -5.60
C VAL A 195 -8.67 -15.33 -6.79
N ALA A 196 -8.33 -14.38 -7.67
CA ALA A 196 -7.47 -14.65 -8.81
C ALA A 196 -6.08 -15.15 -8.39
N VAL A 197 -5.47 -14.56 -7.33
CA VAL A 197 -4.19 -15.00 -6.77
C VAL A 197 -4.29 -16.46 -6.27
N ILE A 198 -5.42 -16.86 -5.68
CA ILE A 198 -5.63 -18.23 -5.21
C ILE A 198 -5.59 -19.23 -6.37
N PHE A 199 -6.13 -18.89 -7.53
CA PHE A 199 -6.17 -19.78 -8.69
C PHE A 199 -4.90 -19.78 -9.53
N VAL A 200 -4.18 -18.65 -9.60
CA VAL A 200 -3.01 -18.49 -10.48
C VAL A 200 -1.70 -18.87 -9.80
N GLY A 201 -1.60 -18.76 -8.50
CA GLY A 201 -0.37 -19.04 -7.73
C GLY A 201 -0.22 -20.50 -7.29
N GLY A 202 -0.80 -21.45 -8.00
CA GLY A 202 -0.68 -22.89 -7.73
C GLY A 202 0.46 -23.55 -8.48
#